data_c2396057c8c7ca2e080b03e48721b229
#
_entry.id   c2396057c8c7ca2e080b03e48721b229
#
_cell.length_a   1.000
_cell.length_b   1.000
_cell.length_c   1.000
_cell.angle_alpha   90.00
_cell.angle_beta   90.00
_cell.angle_gamma   90.00
#
_symmetry.space_group_name_H-M   'P 1'
#
loop_
_entity.id
_entity.type
_entity.pdbx_description
1 polymer ?
#
loop_
_entity_poly.entity_id
_entity_poly.type
_entity_poly.pdbx_seq_one_letter_code
_entity_poly.pdbx_strand_id
1 'polypeptide(L)'
;IIGMAAALKEADENLDANAAKMTKLRDKLIDGLSKIPHSALNGTRENRLPGNVNFLFEGIEGESLLLLLDDRGICASSGSACTSGSLDPSHVLLAIGRPHEIAHGSLRLSLSEWNTEEEIDYMLEQIPQVVTYLRNMSPLWREKVSGEKEFEI
;
A
#
# COMPACT_ATOMS: atom_id res chain seq x y z
N ILE A 1 0.23 -28.55 16.80
CA ILE A 1 1.68 -28.77 16.73
C ILE A 1 2.06 -29.39 15.38
N ILE A 2 1.46 -30.53 14.97
CA ILE A 2 1.82 -31.23 13.72
C ILE A 2 1.57 -30.33 12.49
N GLY A 3 0.41 -29.65 12.39
CA GLY A 3 0.09 -28.75 11.29
C GLY A 3 1.08 -27.57 11.20
N MET A 4 1.48 -26.98 12.33
CA MET A 4 2.49 -25.93 12.36
C MET A 4 3.86 -26.43 11.89
N ALA A 5 4.27 -27.62 12.31
CA ALA A 5 5.53 -28.22 11.87
C ALA A 5 5.53 -28.51 10.36
N ALA A 6 4.42 -29.02 9.81
CA ALA A 6 4.27 -29.26 8.38
C ALA A 6 4.34 -27.93 7.58
N ALA A 7 3.63 -26.90 8.04
CA ALA A 7 3.62 -25.58 7.39
C ALA A 7 5.00 -24.90 7.43
N LEU A 8 5.71 -24.99 8.55
CA LEU A 8 7.09 -24.47 8.67
C LEU A 8 8.04 -25.19 7.72
N LYS A 9 7.92 -26.51 7.61
CA LYS A 9 8.76 -27.29 6.70
C LYS A 9 8.51 -26.89 5.25
N GLU A 10 7.24 -26.78 4.85
CA GLU A 10 6.86 -26.36 3.49
C GLU A 10 7.34 -24.95 3.18
N ALA A 11 7.22 -24.02 4.13
CA ALA A 11 7.69 -22.64 4.00
C ALA A 11 9.23 -22.58 3.85
N ASP A 12 9.96 -23.37 4.61
CA ASP A 12 11.44 -23.44 4.55
C ASP A 12 11.91 -24.03 3.21
N GLU A 13 11.31 -25.14 2.77
CA GLU A 13 11.65 -25.80 1.50
C GLU A 13 11.40 -24.92 0.26
N ASN A 14 10.45 -23.99 0.33
CA ASN A 14 10.07 -23.11 -0.79
C ASN A 14 10.52 -21.64 -0.61
N LEU A 15 11.26 -21.34 0.45
CA LEU A 15 11.55 -19.95 0.87
C LEU A 15 12.16 -19.11 -0.26
N ASP A 16 13.22 -19.59 -0.89
CA ASP A 16 13.94 -18.83 -1.92
C ASP A 16 13.11 -18.64 -3.19
N ALA A 17 12.39 -19.68 -3.63
CA ALA A 17 11.53 -19.62 -4.81
C ALA A 17 10.35 -18.65 -4.58
N ASN A 18 9.70 -18.73 -3.44
CA ASN A 18 8.59 -17.86 -3.06
C ASN A 18 9.06 -16.41 -2.89
N ALA A 19 10.20 -16.19 -2.24
CA ALA A 19 10.78 -14.87 -2.11
C ALA A 19 11.10 -14.24 -3.48
N ALA A 20 11.67 -14.99 -4.40
CA ALA A 20 11.97 -14.51 -5.75
C ALA A 20 10.70 -14.14 -6.53
N LYS A 21 9.67 -15.00 -6.48
CA LYS A 21 8.37 -14.73 -7.11
C LYS A 21 7.72 -13.47 -6.53
N MET A 22 7.57 -13.40 -5.20
CA MET A 22 6.97 -12.25 -4.53
C MET A 22 7.73 -10.95 -4.79
N THR A 23 9.08 -11.00 -4.82
CA THR A 23 9.91 -9.84 -5.14
C THR A 23 9.60 -9.30 -6.53
N LYS A 24 9.47 -10.17 -7.54
CA LYS A 24 9.11 -9.76 -8.91
C LYS A 24 7.74 -9.07 -8.94
N LEU A 25 6.74 -9.66 -8.30
CA LEU A 25 5.38 -9.10 -8.23
C LEU A 25 5.36 -7.76 -7.46
N ARG A 26 6.05 -7.70 -6.33
CA ARG A 26 6.24 -6.49 -5.52
C ARG A 26 6.84 -5.35 -6.34
N ASP A 27 7.93 -5.63 -7.05
CA ASP A 27 8.65 -4.62 -7.81
C ASP A 27 7.80 -4.09 -8.97
N LYS A 28 7.05 -4.95 -9.66
CA LYS A 28 6.06 -4.55 -10.67
C LYS A 28 5.01 -3.62 -10.08
N LEU A 29 4.49 -3.96 -8.89
CA LEU A 29 3.49 -3.14 -8.20
C LEU A 29 4.07 -1.79 -7.76
N ILE A 30 5.28 -1.75 -7.22
CA ILE A 30 5.99 -0.52 -6.86
C ILE A 30 6.18 0.38 -8.10
N ASP A 31 6.66 -0.19 -9.21
CA ASP A 31 6.89 0.56 -10.45
C ASP A 31 5.59 1.15 -11.02
N GLY A 32 4.50 0.42 -10.90
CA GLY A 32 3.20 0.88 -11.35
C GLY A 32 2.62 1.99 -10.46
N LEU A 33 2.62 1.79 -9.14
CA LEU A 33 2.08 2.76 -8.18
C LEU A 33 2.90 4.06 -8.13
N SER A 34 4.22 3.99 -8.36
CA SER A 34 5.08 5.16 -8.44
C SER A 34 4.75 6.10 -9.61
N LYS A 35 3.95 5.67 -10.58
CA LYS A 35 3.49 6.51 -11.69
C LYS A 35 2.29 7.39 -11.31
N ILE A 36 1.66 7.13 -10.18
CA ILE A 36 0.55 7.94 -9.69
C ILE A 36 1.15 9.25 -9.15
N PRO A 37 0.77 10.41 -9.67
CA PRO A 37 1.28 11.69 -9.18
C PRO A 37 1.01 11.86 -7.68
N HIS A 38 1.92 12.51 -6.96
CA HIS A 38 1.81 12.73 -5.52
C HIS A 38 1.54 11.44 -4.74
N SER A 39 2.32 10.41 -5.07
CA SER A 39 2.42 9.16 -4.32
C SER A 39 3.87 8.89 -3.94
N ALA A 40 4.09 8.24 -2.82
CA ALA A 40 5.43 7.89 -2.38
C ALA A 40 5.49 6.50 -1.77
N LEU A 41 6.54 5.76 -2.11
CA LEU A 41 6.88 4.50 -1.45
C LEU A 41 7.33 4.78 -0.01
N ASN A 42 6.77 4.07 0.96
CA ASN A 42 7.22 4.11 2.34
C ASN A 42 8.39 3.14 2.56
N GLY A 43 9.48 3.69 3.10
CA GLY A 43 10.75 2.96 3.23
C GLY A 43 11.51 2.85 1.91
N THR A 44 12.57 2.04 1.91
CA THR A 44 13.43 1.85 0.74
C THR A 44 12.92 0.73 -0.17
N ARG A 45 13.29 0.77 -1.44
CA ARG A 45 13.04 -0.33 -2.37
C ARG A 45 13.96 -1.52 -2.08
N GLU A 46 15.19 -1.22 -1.70
CA GLU A 46 16.19 -2.20 -1.31
C GLU A 46 15.99 -2.64 0.14
N ASN A 47 16.50 -3.82 0.49
CA ASN A 47 16.39 -4.39 1.84
C ASN A 47 14.95 -4.43 2.38
N ARG A 48 14.00 -4.78 1.52
CA ARG A 48 12.57 -4.87 1.82
C ARG A 48 12.11 -6.32 1.83
N LEU A 49 11.14 -6.63 2.69
CA LEU A 49 10.46 -7.93 2.66
C LEU A 49 9.88 -8.21 1.27
N PRO A 50 10.00 -9.46 0.76
CA PRO A 50 9.59 -9.81 -0.60
C PRO A 50 8.14 -9.46 -0.95
N GLY A 51 7.22 -9.65 -0.01
CA GLY A 51 5.79 -9.42 -0.24
C GLY A 51 5.24 -8.08 0.26
N ASN A 52 6.08 -7.13 0.71
CA ASN A 52 5.58 -5.90 1.31
C ASN A 52 5.62 -4.70 0.34
N VAL A 53 4.46 -4.11 0.09
CA VAL A 53 4.31 -2.82 -0.61
C VAL A 53 3.55 -1.86 0.30
N ASN A 54 4.12 -0.69 0.56
CA ASN A 54 3.47 0.35 1.35
C ASN A 54 3.66 1.71 0.68
N PHE A 55 2.55 2.34 0.32
CA PHE A 55 2.53 3.63 -0.37
C PHE A 55 1.75 4.67 0.43
N LEU A 56 2.08 5.92 0.20
CA LEU A 56 1.27 7.08 0.53
C LEU A 56 0.66 7.66 -0.73
N PHE A 57 -0.57 8.14 -0.62
CA PHE A 57 -1.26 8.91 -1.66
C PHE A 57 -1.75 10.21 -1.04
N GLU A 58 -1.16 11.31 -1.44
CA GLU A 58 -1.52 12.63 -0.91
C GLU A 58 -2.93 13.04 -1.32
N GLY A 59 -3.64 13.68 -0.39
CA GLY A 59 -4.98 14.24 -0.62
C GLY A 59 -6.14 13.27 -0.49
N ILE A 60 -5.91 12.08 0.09
CA ILE A 60 -6.94 11.07 0.35
C ILE A 60 -6.83 10.50 1.77
N GLU A 61 -7.90 9.86 2.22
CA GLU A 61 -7.97 9.12 3.47
C GLU A 61 -7.86 7.61 3.22
N GLY A 62 -6.99 6.95 3.99
CA GLY A 62 -6.72 5.52 3.86
C GLY A 62 -7.94 4.63 4.08
N GLU A 63 -8.82 4.95 5.02
CA GLU A 63 -10.05 4.17 5.25
C GLU A 63 -10.96 4.20 4.02
N SER A 64 -11.19 5.37 3.45
CA SER A 64 -11.98 5.52 2.22
C SER A 64 -11.38 4.75 1.06
N LEU A 65 -10.03 4.74 0.97
CA LEU A 65 -9.32 3.95 -0.03
C LEU A 65 -9.56 2.46 0.17
N LEU A 66 -9.46 1.95 1.41
CA LEU A 66 -9.69 0.53 1.73
C LEU A 66 -11.11 0.09 1.37
N LEU A 67 -12.13 0.86 1.74
CA LEU A 67 -13.53 0.54 1.44
C LEU A 67 -13.80 0.42 -0.06
N LEU A 68 -13.26 1.34 -0.86
CA LEU A 68 -13.43 1.31 -2.31
C LEU A 68 -12.59 0.22 -3.00
N LEU A 69 -11.47 -0.18 -2.42
CA LEU A 69 -10.70 -1.32 -2.91
C LEU A 69 -11.37 -2.65 -2.55
N ASP A 70 -11.96 -2.77 -1.36
CA ASP A 70 -12.72 -3.94 -0.95
C ASP A 70 -13.93 -4.19 -1.86
N ASP A 71 -14.67 -3.14 -2.23
CA ASP A 71 -15.77 -3.21 -3.22
C ASP A 71 -15.30 -3.74 -4.60
N ARG A 72 -14.02 -3.62 -4.89
CA ARG A 72 -13.37 -4.15 -6.10
C ARG A 72 -12.67 -5.50 -5.90
N GLY A 73 -12.86 -6.13 -4.75
CA GLY A 73 -12.24 -7.41 -4.41
C GLY A 73 -10.75 -7.35 -4.08
N ILE A 74 -10.21 -6.16 -3.77
CA ILE A 74 -8.82 -5.96 -3.40
C ILE A 74 -8.71 -5.80 -1.89
N CYS A 75 -8.19 -6.84 -1.21
CA CYS A 75 -7.90 -6.81 0.22
C CYS A 75 -6.60 -6.05 0.49
N ALA A 76 -6.68 -5.01 1.31
CA ALA A 76 -5.55 -4.17 1.66
C ALA A 76 -5.63 -3.72 3.13
N SER A 77 -4.64 -2.99 3.60
CA SER A 77 -4.63 -2.41 4.94
C SER A 77 -4.09 -0.98 4.92
N SER A 78 -4.59 -0.14 5.79
CA SER A 78 -3.98 1.17 6.08
C SER A 78 -2.89 1.03 7.17
N GLY A 79 -2.19 2.13 7.47
CA GLY A 79 -0.99 2.13 8.32
C GLY A 79 -1.11 1.43 9.67
N SER A 80 -2.23 1.57 10.39
CA SER A 80 -2.41 1.00 11.74
C SER A 80 -3.73 0.26 11.87
N ALA A 81 -3.81 -0.95 11.31
CA ALA A 81 -5.03 -1.76 11.33
C ALA A 81 -5.58 -2.07 12.74
N CYS A 82 -4.71 -2.15 13.76
CA CYS A 82 -5.10 -2.44 15.14
C CYS A 82 -5.59 -1.22 15.93
N THR A 83 -5.38 -0.01 15.42
CA THR A 83 -5.79 1.25 16.04
C THR A 83 -6.83 1.98 15.19
N SER A 84 -7.65 1.24 14.44
CA SER A 84 -8.70 1.78 13.58
C SER A 84 -9.76 2.64 14.30
N GLY A 85 -9.70 2.73 15.63
CA GLY A 85 -10.46 3.70 16.45
C GLY A 85 -9.67 4.94 16.84
N SER A 86 -8.39 5.05 16.49
CA SER A 86 -7.55 6.22 16.73
C SER A 86 -7.47 7.06 15.46
N LEU A 87 -7.70 8.36 15.62
CA LEU A 87 -7.50 9.34 14.54
C LEU A 87 -6.00 9.60 14.25
N ASP A 88 -5.09 8.91 14.96
CA ASP A 88 -3.67 9.10 14.80
C ASP A 88 -3.10 8.25 13.65
N PRO A 89 -2.22 8.79 12.82
CA PRO A 89 -1.54 8.04 11.77
C PRO A 89 -0.57 7.03 12.38
N SER A 90 -0.14 6.07 11.56
CA SER A 90 0.83 5.06 11.97
C SER A 90 2.10 5.66 12.56
N HIS A 91 2.41 5.31 13.82
CA HIS A 91 3.65 5.71 14.47
C HIS A 91 4.90 5.24 13.70
N VAL A 92 4.81 4.15 12.93
CA VAL A 92 5.89 3.66 12.04
C VAL A 92 6.12 4.65 10.91
N LEU A 93 5.06 5.17 10.28
CA LEU A 93 5.18 6.16 9.20
C LEU A 93 5.76 7.48 9.72
N LEU A 94 5.33 7.91 10.90
CA LEU A 94 5.91 9.09 11.54
C LEU A 94 7.40 8.89 11.87
N ALA A 95 7.77 7.71 12.37
CA ALA A 95 9.16 7.39 12.73
C ALA A 95 10.11 7.35 11.51
N ILE A 96 9.61 7.02 10.33
CA ILE A 96 10.38 7.09 9.07
C ILE A 96 10.31 8.47 8.39
N GLY A 97 9.79 9.49 9.11
CA GLY A 97 9.80 10.88 8.67
C GLY A 97 8.64 11.30 7.78
N ARG A 98 7.54 10.53 7.73
CA ARG A 98 6.35 10.96 6.99
C ARG A 98 5.57 12.00 7.80
N PRO A 99 5.21 13.15 7.22
CA PRO A 99 4.36 14.13 7.87
C PRO A 99 3.01 13.53 8.30
N HIS A 100 2.49 14.02 9.43
CA HIS A 100 1.23 13.56 9.99
C HIS A 100 0.08 13.62 8.99
N GLU A 101 -0.02 14.73 8.27
CA GLU A 101 -1.11 15.00 7.32
C GLU A 101 -1.18 13.99 6.18
N ILE A 102 -0.02 13.59 5.62
CA ILE A 102 0.00 12.64 4.50
C ILE A 102 0.04 11.18 4.93
N ALA A 103 0.43 10.89 6.18
CA ALA A 103 0.51 9.53 6.69
C ALA A 103 -0.88 8.83 6.77
N HIS A 104 -1.97 9.61 6.81
CA HIS A 104 -3.34 9.11 6.74
C HIS A 104 -3.67 8.46 5.39
N GLY A 105 -3.09 8.93 4.28
CA GLY A 105 -3.29 8.39 2.94
C GLY A 105 -2.48 7.12 2.64
N SER A 106 -2.15 6.32 3.66
CA SER A 106 -1.31 5.12 3.49
C SER A 106 -2.09 3.89 3.07
N LEU A 107 -1.48 3.10 2.18
CA LEU A 107 -1.95 1.80 1.72
C LEU A 107 -0.84 0.76 1.90
N ARG A 108 -1.13 -0.33 2.60
CA ARG A 108 -0.25 -1.49 2.68
C ARG A 108 -0.86 -2.68 1.94
N LEU A 109 -0.11 -3.21 1.00
CA LEU A 109 -0.40 -4.44 0.29
C LEU A 109 0.60 -5.51 0.72
N SER A 110 0.11 -6.68 1.07
CA SER A 110 0.93 -7.83 1.48
C SER A 110 0.69 -8.96 0.50
N LEU A 111 1.72 -9.26 -0.30
CA LEU A 111 1.68 -10.32 -1.29
C LEU A 111 2.10 -11.67 -0.68
N SER A 112 1.56 -12.73 -1.24
CA SER A 112 1.93 -14.10 -0.94
C SER A 112 2.39 -14.84 -2.20
N GLU A 113 2.88 -16.06 -2.03
CA GLU A 113 3.25 -16.96 -3.11
C GLU A 113 2.08 -17.36 -4.02
N TRP A 114 0.85 -17.17 -3.56
CA TRP A 114 -0.38 -17.48 -4.31
C TRP A 114 -0.80 -16.38 -5.27
N ASN A 115 -0.30 -15.15 -5.08
CA ASN A 115 -0.64 -14.05 -5.98
C ASN A 115 -0.09 -14.29 -7.39
N THR A 116 -0.82 -13.78 -8.38
CA THR A 116 -0.49 -13.90 -9.81
C THR A 116 -0.13 -12.57 -10.45
N GLU A 117 0.45 -12.60 -11.64
CA GLU A 117 0.75 -11.36 -12.40
C GLU A 117 -0.54 -10.66 -12.84
N GLU A 118 -1.59 -11.41 -13.16
CA GLU A 118 -2.89 -10.87 -13.55
C GLU A 118 -3.56 -10.11 -12.40
N GLU A 119 -3.43 -10.60 -11.16
CA GLU A 119 -3.91 -9.88 -9.98
C GLU A 119 -3.14 -8.57 -9.76
N ILE A 120 -1.83 -8.57 -9.99
CA ILE A 120 -1.03 -7.33 -9.92
C ILE A 120 -1.46 -6.35 -11.01
N ASP A 121 -1.68 -6.81 -12.24
CA ASP A 121 -2.15 -5.96 -13.34
C ASP A 121 -3.53 -5.38 -13.03
N TYR A 122 -4.43 -6.17 -12.46
CA TYR A 122 -5.73 -5.71 -12.00
C TYR A 122 -5.60 -4.63 -10.92
N MET A 123 -4.76 -4.83 -9.90
CA MET A 123 -4.51 -3.81 -8.88
C MET A 123 -3.96 -2.51 -9.48
N LEU A 124 -3.03 -2.61 -10.44
CA LEU A 124 -2.45 -1.45 -11.13
C LEU A 124 -3.45 -0.71 -12.02
N GLU A 125 -4.51 -1.37 -12.47
CA GLU A 125 -5.63 -0.73 -13.15
C GLU A 125 -6.60 -0.04 -12.16
N GLN A 126 -6.95 -0.71 -11.06
CA GLN A 126 -8.00 -0.27 -10.16
C GLN A 126 -7.53 0.82 -9.17
N ILE A 127 -6.34 0.68 -8.57
CA ILE A 127 -5.85 1.62 -7.54
C ILE A 127 -5.79 3.06 -8.05
N PRO A 128 -5.22 3.36 -9.24
CA PRO A 128 -5.19 4.74 -9.75
C PRO A 128 -6.59 5.35 -9.95
N GLN A 129 -7.57 4.53 -10.35
CA GLN A 129 -8.96 4.98 -10.54
C GLN A 129 -9.57 5.38 -9.20
N VAL A 130 -9.38 4.56 -8.15
CA VAL A 130 -9.88 4.85 -6.80
C VAL A 130 -9.21 6.08 -6.23
N VAL A 131 -7.89 6.22 -6.36
CA VAL A 131 -7.14 7.40 -5.90
C VAL A 131 -7.65 8.66 -6.60
N THR A 132 -7.84 8.61 -7.91
CA THR A 132 -8.37 9.75 -8.68
C THR A 132 -9.79 10.11 -8.24
N TYR A 133 -10.64 9.13 -8.04
CA TYR A 133 -12.01 9.34 -7.57
C TYR A 133 -12.03 10.04 -6.20
N LEU A 134 -11.25 9.54 -5.23
CA LEU A 134 -11.17 10.12 -3.90
C LEU A 134 -10.59 11.55 -3.91
N ARG A 135 -9.55 11.79 -4.71
CA ARG A 135 -8.99 13.15 -4.89
C ARG A 135 -10.01 14.15 -5.43
N ASN A 136 -10.84 13.74 -6.38
CA ASN A 136 -11.89 14.58 -6.93
C ASN A 136 -12.95 14.97 -5.88
N MET A 137 -13.14 14.14 -4.86
CA MET A 137 -14.06 14.43 -3.75
C MET A 137 -13.41 15.21 -2.61
N SER A 138 -12.08 15.18 -2.52
CA SER A 138 -11.31 15.77 -1.41
C SER A 138 -11.24 17.30 -1.48
N PRO A 139 -11.70 18.04 -0.46
CA PRO A 139 -11.48 19.49 -0.37
C PRO A 139 -9.99 19.82 -0.29
N LEU A 140 -9.22 19.06 0.52
CA LEU A 140 -7.79 19.24 0.69
C LEU A 140 -7.03 19.12 -0.64
N TRP A 141 -7.40 18.14 -1.48
CA TRP A 141 -6.80 18.01 -2.80
C TRP A 141 -7.09 19.21 -3.70
N ARG A 142 -8.30 19.76 -3.63
CA ARG A 142 -8.66 20.97 -4.38
C ARG A 142 -7.85 22.20 -3.96
N GLU A 143 -7.64 22.38 -2.65
CA GLU A 143 -6.80 23.45 -2.10
C GLU A 143 -5.33 23.34 -2.58
N LYS A 144 -4.80 22.11 -2.67
CA LYS A 144 -3.45 21.87 -3.19
C LYS A 144 -3.36 22.13 -4.69
N VAL A 145 -4.31 21.69 -5.47
CA VAL A 145 -4.36 21.93 -6.94
C VAL A 145 -4.58 23.42 -7.26
N SER A 146 -5.37 24.15 -6.46
CA SER A 146 -5.55 25.60 -6.63
C SER A 146 -4.33 26.44 -6.22
N GLY A 147 -3.36 25.84 -5.54
CA GLY A 147 -2.17 26.53 -5.03
C GLY A 147 -2.37 27.23 -3.68
N GLU A 148 -3.50 27.00 -3.01
CA GLU A 148 -3.76 27.48 -1.65
C GLU A 148 -2.92 26.73 -0.59
N LYS A 149 -2.56 25.47 -0.90
CA LYS A 149 -1.64 24.64 -0.13
C LYS A 149 -0.59 24.00 -1.03
N GLU A 150 0.60 23.77 -0.48
CA GLU A 150 1.68 23.09 -1.17
C GLU A 150 1.51 21.55 -1.13
N PHE A 151 2.06 20.88 -2.13
CA PHE A 151 2.21 19.43 -2.11
C PHE A 151 3.41 19.04 -1.25
N GLU A 152 3.32 17.90 -0.56
CA GLU A 152 4.38 17.39 0.31
C GLU A 152 5.12 16.19 -0.29
N ILE A 153 4.62 15.67 -1.42
CA ILE A 153 5.21 14.57 -2.18
C ILE A 153 5.30 14.94 -3.67
#